data_fc9970d7c14b8a4c9024a8861bbb8322
#
_entry.id   fc9970d7c14b8a4c9024a8861bbb8322
#
_cell.length_a   1.000
_cell.length_b   1.000
_cell.length_c   1.000
_cell.angle_alpha   90.00
_cell.angle_beta   90.00
_cell.angle_gamma   90.00
#
_symmetry.space_group_name_H-M   'P 1'
#
loop_
_entity.id
_entity.type
_entity.pdbx_description
1 polymer ?
#
loop_
_entity_poly.entity_id
_entity_poly.type
_entity_poly.pdbx_seq_one_letter_code
_entity_poly.pdbx_strand_id
1 'polypeptide(L)'
;MSSVREWSDDAGALRRFGLALVRDDRFVFDDVAASALIDKLFRQASLTLVDCPDGDRRAARVCAFAQLIRLYRRHARRLAADEDCGWVETPPSGRCGGSAAAGVRSLPLELREALLLVVLAGFTHREAAAALDLPLAVVVDRLAHARARLAAHMRTARDAAAAWPQSAHLRLVK
;
A
#
# COMPACT_ATOMS: atom_id res chain seq x y z
N MET A 1 -31.23 -7.91 -5.62
CA MET A 1 -30.12 -8.93 -5.51
C MET A 1 -28.77 -8.42 -6.05
N SER A 2 -28.66 -7.21 -6.60
CA SER A 2 -27.37 -6.62 -7.05
C SER A 2 -26.43 -6.22 -5.91
N SER A 3 -26.97 -5.79 -4.78
CA SER A 3 -26.21 -5.21 -3.65
C SER A 3 -25.11 -6.13 -3.07
N VAL A 4 -25.36 -7.43 -2.95
CA VAL A 4 -24.39 -8.38 -2.32
C VAL A 4 -23.15 -8.61 -3.19
N ARG A 5 -23.30 -8.70 -4.52
CA ARG A 5 -22.14 -8.87 -5.43
C ARG A 5 -21.27 -7.61 -5.46
N GLU A 6 -21.88 -6.47 -5.39
CA GLU A 6 -21.23 -5.17 -5.46
C GLU A 6 -20.40 -4.88 -4.20
N TRP A 7 -20.87 -5.30 -3.03
CA TRP A 7 -20.08 -5.26 -1.78
C TRP A 7 -18.90 -6.24 -1.80
N SER A 8 -19.06 -7.38 -2.48
CA SER A 8 -17.98 -8.35 -2.66
C SER A 8 -16.80 -7.77 -3.45
N ASP A 9 -17.08 -6.98 -4.49
CA ASP A 9 -16.05 -6.33 -5.30
C ASP A 9 -15.33 -5.22 -4.54
N ASP A 10 -16.06 -4.42 -3.77
CA ASP A 10 -15.49 -3.38 -2.93
C ASP A 10 -14.68 -3.97 -1.77
N ALA A 11 -15.12 -5.07 -1.17
CA ALA A 11 -14.39 -5.80 -0.15
C ALA A 11 -13.07 -6.37 -0.70
N GLY A 12 -13.12 -6.94 -1.92
CA GLY A 12 -11.93 -7.42 -2.63
C GLY A 12 -10.95 -6.30 -2.95
N ALA A 13 -11.45 -5.15 -3.39
CA ALA A 13 -10.62 -3.96 -3.65
C ALA A 13 -9.98 -3.42 -2.37
N LEU A 14 -10.75 -3.34 -1.28
CA LEU A 14 -10.28 -2.88 0.02
C LEU A 14 -9.20 -3.82 0.59
N ARG A 15 -9.39 -5.15 0.44
CA ARG A 15 -8.40 -6.14 0.85
C ARG A 15 -7.10 -6.03 0.04
N ARG A 16 -7.18 -5.92 -1.29
CA ARG A 16 -6.00 -5.73 -2.14
C ARG A 16 -5.23 -4.46 -1.77
N PHE A 17 -5.96 -3.37 -1.55
CA PHE A 17 -5.38 -2.10 -1.10
C PHE A 17 -4.68 -2.27 0.25
N GLY A 18 -5.34 -2.87 1.22
CA GLY A 18 -4.78 -3.11 2.55
C GLY A 18 -3.51 -3.96 2.50
N LEU A 19 -3.52 -5.05 1.73
CA LEU A 19 -2.34 -5.89 1.53
C LEU A 19 -1.20 -5.12 0.87
N ALA A 20 -1.48 -4.28 -0.14
CA ALA A 20 -0.47 -3.46 -0.78
C ALA A 20 0.08 -2.37 0.15
N LEU A 21 -0.73 -1.89 1.10
CA LEU A 21 -0.32 -0.91 2.10
C LEU A 21 0.62 -1.51 3.15
N VAL A 22 0.28 -2.72 3.65
CA VAL A 22 0.93 -3.39 4.78
C VAL A 22 2.16 -4.20 4.36
N ARG A 23 2.21 -4.73 3.12
CA ARG A 23 3.20 -5.70 2.63
C ARG A 23 4.66 -5.27 2.77
N ASP A 24 4.88 -4.05 3.21
CA ASP A 24 6.20 -3.45 3.35
C ASP A 24 6.40 -2.69 4.64
N ASP A 25 5.51 -2.93 5.58
CA ASP A 25 5.78 -2.49 6.92
C ASP A 25 7.00 -3.26 7.44
N ARG A 26 7.93 -2.56 8.05
CA ARG A 26 9.12 -3.14 8.70
C ARG A 26 8.76 -4.22 9.71
N PHE A 27 7.49 -4.28 10.09
CA PHE A 27 6.92 -5.17 11.10
C PHE A 27 6.19 -6.39 10.54
N VAL A 28 6.06 -6.51 9.20
CA VAL A 28 5.34 -7.62 8.57
C VAL A 28 6.29 -8.38 7.67
N PHE A 29 6.85 -9.46 8.20
CA PHE A 29 7.91 -10.24 7.56
C PHE A 29 7.42 -11.28 6.56
N ASP A 30 6.12 -11.62 6.57
CA ASP A 30 5.55 -12.61 5.67
C ASP A 30 4.12 -12.27 5.20
N ASP A 31 3.70 -12.93 4.13
CA ASP A 31 2.38 -12.75 3.54
C ASP A 31 1.24 -13.23 4.47
N VAL A 32 1.52 -14.15 5.38
CA VAL A 32 0.54 -14.70 6.33
C VAL A 32 0.25 -13.66 7.41
N ALA A 33 1.30 -13.06 7.98
CA ALA A 33 1.16 -12.01 8.99
C ALA A 33 0.48 -10.77 8.39
N ALA A 34 0.84 -10.37 7.15
CA ALA A 34 0.16 -9.30 6.43
C ALA A 34 -1.33 -9.57 6.25
N SER A 35 -1.69 -10.78 5.83
CA SER A 35 -3.08 -11.17 5.64
C SER A 35 -3.86 -11.17 6.97
N ALA A 36 -3.28 -11.73 8.03
CA ALA A 36 -3.90 -11.76 9.36
C ALA A 36 -4.13 -10.35 9.93
N LEU A 37 -3.15 -9.45 9.74
CA LEU A 37 -3.29 -8.06 10.16
C LEU A 37 -4.42 -7.36 9.39
N ILE A 38 -4.47 -7.53 8.07
CA ILE A 38 -5.52 -6.93 7.25
C ILE A 38 -6.89 -7.50 7.61
N ASP A 39 -7.03 -8.79 7.84
CA ASP A 39 -8.29 -9.41 8.25
C ASP A 39 -8.75 -8.88 9.63
N LYS A 40 -7.82 -8.61 10.55
CA LYS A 40 -8.10 -7.95 11.82
C LYS A 40 -8.58 -6.51 11.64
N LEU A 41 -7.85 -5.71 10.84
CA LEU A 41 -8.20 -4.32 10.55
C LEU A 41 -9.54 -4.24 9.80
N PHE A 42 -9.79 -5.18 8.89
CA PHE A 42 -11.04 -5.27 8.15
C PHE A 42 -12.24 -5.54 9.06
N ARG A 43 -12.12 -6.48 10.00
CA ARG A 43 -13.17 -6.72 11.01
C ARG A 43 -13.44 -5.49 11.86
N GLN A 44 -12.39 -4.78 12.27
CA GLN A 44 -12.55 -3.54 13.03
C GLN A 44 -13.21 -2.43 12.20
N ALA A 45 -12.83 -2.28 10.93
CA ALA A 45 -13.44 -1.31 10.03
C ALA A 45 -14.93 -1.61 9.79
N SER A 46 -15.28 -2.87 9.60
CA SER A 46 -16.69 -3.29 9.38
C SER A 46 -17.59 -2.97 10.56
N LEU A 47 -17.08 -3.07 11.79
CA LEU A 47 -17.83 -2.73 12.99
C LEU A 47 -18.11 -1.22 13.12
N THR A 48 -17.28 -0.37 12.51
CA THR A 48 -17.41 1.08 12.57
C THR A 48 -18.11 1.69 11.35
N LEU A 49 -18.36 0.89 10.30
CA LEU A 49 -19.07 1.32 9.09
C LEU A 49 -20.58 1.41 9.25
N VAL A 50 -21.12 1.04 10.42
CA VAL A 50 -22.56 1.12 10.74
C VAL A 50 -23.09 2.56 10.67
N ASP A 51 -22.24 3.56 10.80
CA ASP A 51 -22.57 4.98 10.79
C ASP A 51 -22.42 5.67 9.41
N CYS A 52 -22.20 4.93 8.31
CA CYS A 52 -22.17 5.53 6.99
C CYS A 52 -23.57 5.93 6.54
N PRO A 53 -23.75 7.16 5.97
CA PRO A 53 -25.05 7.60 5.51
C PRO A 53 -25.61 6.65 4.45
N ASP A 54 -26.80 6.13 4.74
CA ASP A 54 -27.55 5.28 3.81
C ASP A 54 -27.81 6.02 2.49
N GLY A 55 -27.36 5.45 1.38
CA GLY A 55 -27.78 5.83 0.05
C GLY A 55 -26.69 6.20 -0.96
N ASP A 56 -25.50 6.66 -0.55
CA ASP A 56 -24.39 6.93 -1.48
C ASP A 56 -23.28 5.89 -1.34
N ARG A 57 -23.34 4.88 -2.21
CA ARG A 57 -22.32 3.83 -2.30
C ARG A 57 -20.89 4.39 -2.44
N ARG A 58 -20.75 5.51 -3.14
CA ARG A 58 -19.45 6.13 -3.39
C ARG A 58 -18.89 6.75 -2.12
N ALA A 59 -19.73 7.42 -1.35
CA ALA A 59 -19.40 7.94 -0.03
C ALA A 59 -19.06 6.81 0.96
N ALA A 60 -19.86 5.74 0.99
CA ALA A 60 -19.61 4.57 1.83
C ALA A 60 -18.27 3.91 1.51
N ARG A 61 -17.91 3.81 0.22
CA ARG A 61 -16.62 3.30 -0.21
C ARG A 61 -15.46 4.18 0.26
N VAL A 62 -15.58 5.50 0.11
CA VAL A 62 -14.56 6.46 0.61
C VAL A 62 -14.40 6.31 2.13
N CYS A 63 -15.50 6.21 2.89
CA CYS A 63 -15.48 5.99 4.32
C CYS A 63 -14.77 4.68 4.70
N ALA A 64 -15.01 3.58 3.99
CA ALA A 64 -14.38 2.29 4.26
C ALA A 64 -12.85 2.35 4.11
N PHE A 65 -12.37 2.97 3.03
CA PHE A 65 -10.94 3.14 2.80
C PHE A 65 -10.30 4.10 3.81
N ALA A 66 -10.97 5.21 4.12
CA ALA A 66 -10.53 6.15 5.15
C ALA A 66 -10.37 5.45 6.51
N GLN A 67 -11.33 4.61 6.88
CA GLN A 67 -11.30 3.89 8.15
C GLN A 67 -10.17 2.87 8.20
N LEU A 68 -9.95 2.12 7.11
CA LEU A 68 -8.83 1.18 7.03
C LEU A 68 -7.49 1.92 7.19
N ILE A 69 -7.29 3.04 6.50
CA ILE A 69 -6.08 3.86 6.60
C ILE A 69 -5.87 4.38 8.03
N ARG A 70 -6.93 4.89 8.67
CA ARG A 70 -6.86 5.37 10.07
C ARG A 70 -6.45 4.25 11.04
N LEU A 71 -7.04 3.07 10.89
CA LEU A 71 -6.71 1.91 11.72
C LEU A 71 -5.27 1.46 11.49
N TYR A 72 -4.84 1.40 10.23
CA TYR A 72 -3.46 1.05 9.89
C TYR A 72 -2.45 2.06 10.45
N ARG A 73 -2.66 3.36 10.26
CA ARG A 73 -1.81 4.42 10.83
C ARG A 73 -1.72 4.34 12.36
N ARG A 74 -2.83 3.99 13.01
CA ARG A 74 -2.85 3.79 14.47
C ARG A 74 -2.02 2.56 14.87
N HIS A 75 -2.13 1.48 14.11
CA HIS A 75 -1.34 0.28 14.32
C HIS A 75 0.15 0.55 14.13
N ALA A 76 0.55 1.17 13.02
CA ALA A 76 1.93 1.53 12.72
C ALA A 76 2.56 2.44 13.81
N ARG A 77 1.78 3.43 14.30
CA ARG A 77 2.25 4.28 15.43
C ARG A 77 2.46 3.51 16.72
N ARG A 78 1.63 2.51 17.03
CA ARG A 78 1.81 1.67 18.22
C ARG A 78 3.09 0.85 18.11
N LEU A 79 3.32 0.23 16.96
CA LEU A 79 4.53 -0.54 16.73
C LEU A 79 5.79 0.34 16.83
N ALA A 80 5.77 1.55 16.25
CA ALA A 80 6.88 2.48 16.35
C ALA A 80 7.14 2.97 17.79
N ALA A 81 6.11 3.02 18.64
CA ALA A 81 6.26 3.37 20.06
C ALA A 81 6.82 2.22 20.90
N ASP A 82 6.58 0.97 20.48
CA ASP A 82 7.12 -0.23 21.14
C ASP A 82 8.59 -0.52 20.74
N GLU A 83 9.13 0.20 19.73
CA GLU A 83 10.51 0.04 19.23
C GLU A 83 11.61 0.59 20.16
N ASP A 84 11.28 1.13 21.32
CA ASP A 84 12.29 1.51 22.34
C ASP A 84 13.04 0.29 22.91
N CYS A 85 12.76 -0.90 22.42
CA CYS A 85 13.38 -2.18 22.72
C CYS A 85 14.25 -2.66 21.56
N GLY A 86 15.41 -2.01 21.35
CA GLY A 86 16.64 -2.58 20.80
C GLY A 86 16.57 -3.47 19.53
N TRP A 87 15.83 -3.07 18.50
CA TRP A 87 15.78 -3.85 17.25
C TRP A 87 16.95 -3.54 16.33
N VAL A 88 17.73 -4.57 16.04
CA VAL A 88 18.75 -4.56 14.99
C VAL A 88 18.06 -4.33 13.66
N GLU A 89 18.43 -3.26 12.96
CA GLU A 89 18.04 -3.07 11.55
C GLU A 89 18.52 -4.26 10.73
N THR A 90 17.66 -5.24 10.54
CA THR A 90 17.90 -6.26 9.52
C THR A 90 17.57 -5.60 8.18
N PRO A 91 18.56 -5.36 7.32
CA PRO A 91 18.28 -4.83 5.99
C PRO A 91 17.31 -5.79 5.31
N PRO A 92 16.33 -5.28 4.54
CA PRO A 92 15.40 -6.13 3.84
C PRO A 92 16.18 -7.09 2.93
N SER A 93 16.31 -8.33 3.37
CA SER A 93 16.91 -9.43 2.62
C SER A 93 15.91 -9.91 1.57
N GLY A 94 15.53 -9.02 0.69
CA GLY A 94 14.73 -9.31 -0.48
C GLY A 94 15.49 -8.85 -1.69
N ARG A 95 15.72 -9.76 -2.63
CA ARG A 95 16.22 -9.45 -3.96
C ARG A 95 15.50 -8.21 -4.45
N CYS A 96 16.23 -7.08 -4.49
CA CYS A 96 15.75 -5.85 -5.10
C CYS A 96 15.57 -6.09 -6.61
N GLY A 97 14.52 -6.85 -6.93
CA GLY A 97 14.05 -6.90 -8.30
C GLY A 97 13.53 -5.51 -8.64
N GLY A 98 14.03 -4.92 -9.74
CA GLY A 98 13.59 -3.63 -10.24
C GLY A 98 12.13 -3.60 -10.68
N SER A 99 11.24 -4.20 -9.89
CA SER A 99 9.82 -4.25 -10.18
C SER A 99 9.13 -2.98 -9.66
N ALA A 100 8.07 -2.58 -10.34
CA ALA A 100 7.22 -1.47 -9.89
C ALA A 100 6.71 -1.68 -8.45
N ALA A 101 6.46 -2.93 -8.06
CA ALA A 101 6.07 -3.29 -6.71
C ALA A 101 7.17 -2.94 -5.69
N ALA A 102 8.43 -3.23 -5.97
CA ALA A 102 9.54 -2.83 -5.12
C ALA A 102 9.67 -1.31 -5.02
N GLY A 103 9.45 -0.59 -6.12
CA GLY A 103 9.42 0.86 -6.13
C GLY A 103 8.29 1.45 -5.29
N VAL A 104 7.09 0.89 -5.36
CA VAL A 104 5.96 1.32 -4.50
C VAL A 104 6.30 1.07 -3.03
N ARG A 105 6.93 -0.04 -2.75
CA ARG A 105 7.36 -0.40 -1.41
C ARG A 105 8.36 0.59 -0.81
N SER A 106 9.29 1.08 -1.59
CA SER A 106 10.30 2.05 -1.14
C SER A 106 9.73 3.47 -0.88
N LEU A 107 8.46 3.73 -1.20
CA LEU A 107 7.83 5.02 -0.95
C LEU A 107 7.52 5.21 0.54
N PRO A 108 7.70 6.42 1.08
CA PRO A 108 7.12 6.79 2.36
C PRO A 108 5.62 6.48 2.43
N LEU A 109 5.12 6.10 3.61
CA LEU A 109 3.73 5.70 3.81
C LEU A 109 2.74 6.71 3.22
N GLU A 110 2.96 7.99 3.46
CA GLU A 110 2.08 9.07 2.98
C GLU A 110 1.96 9.16 1.46
N LEU A 111 3.05 8.91 0.74
CA LEU A 111 3.07 8.89 -0.71
C LEU A 111 2.45 7.59 -1.24
N ARG A 112 2.69 6.48 -0.54
CA ARG A 112 2.15 5.17 -0.87
C ARG A 112 0.63 5.14 -0.75
N GLU A 113 0.08 5.67 0.34
CA GLU A 113 -1.37 5.79 0.56
C GLU A 113 -2.06 6.53 -0.60
N ALA A 114 -1.56 7.73 -0.94
CA ALA A 114 -2.12 8.52 -2.02
C ALA A 114 -2.04 7.79 -3.38
N LEU A 115 -0.91 7.16 -3.67
CA LEU A 115 -0.71 6.43 -4.92
C LEU A 115 -1.63 5.20 -5.02
N LEU A 116 -1.72 4.41 -3.96
CA LEU A 116 -2.54 3.19 -3.94
C LEU A 116 -4.04 3.49 -4.02
N LEU A 117 -4.50 4.58 -3.40
CA LEU A 117 -5.91 5.00 -3.53
C LEU A 117 -6.28 5.31 -4.98
N VAL A 118 -5.41 6.01 -5.71
CA VAL A 118 -5.71 6.37 -7.10
C VAL A 118 -5.48 5.19 -8.04
N VAL A 119 -4.34 4.49 -7.91
CA VAL A 119 -3.94 3.46 -8.90
C VAL A 119 -4.62 2.12 -8.64
N LEU A 120 -4.71 1.69 -7.38
CA LEU A 120 -5.22 0.37 -7.04
C LEU A 120 -6.72 0.39 -6.70
N ALA A 121 -7.16 1.40 -5.95
CA ALA A 121 -8.57 1.54 -5.58
C ALA A 121 -9.39 2.30 -6.65
N GLY A 122 -8.75 2.96 -7.63
CA GLY A 122 -9.43 3.67 -8.71
C GLY A 122 -10.15 4.94 -8.25
N PHE A 123 -9.70 5.56 -7.18
CA PHE A 123 -10.29 6.80 -6.67
C PHE A 123 -9.87 8.00 -7.53
N THR A 124 -10.80 8.93 -7.70
CA THR A 124 -10.46 10.28 -8.18
C THR A 124 -9.61 11.00 -7.13
N HIS A 125 -8.88 12.03 -7.53
CA HIS A 125 -8.08 12.83 -6.60
C HIS A 125 -8.91 13.44 -5.47
N ARG A 126 -10.18 13.81 -5.75
CA ARG A 126 -11.13 14.33 -4.75
C ARG A 126 -11.52 13.28 -3.73
N GLU A 127 -11.81 12.07 -4.18
CA GLU A 127 -12.14 10.95 -3.29
C GLU A 127 -10.94 10.51 -2.44
N ALA A 128 -9.75 10.49 -3.05
CA ALA A 128 -8.52 10.22 -2.31
C ALA A 128 -8.25 11.30 -1.26
N ALA A 129 -8.53 12.57 -1.56
CA ALA A 129 -8.44 13.68 -0.62
C ALA A 129 -9.42 13.51 0.56
N ALA A 130 -10.66 13.14 0.27
CA ALA A 130 -11.65 12.84 1.29
C ALA A 130 -11.28 11.62 2.14
N ALA A 131 -10.77 10.54 1.51
CA ALA A 131 -10.34 9.34 2.23
C ALA A 131 -9.12 9.58 3.15
N LEU A 132 -8.21 10.46 2.75
CA LEU A 132 -7.00 10.80 3.51
C LEU A 132 -7.22 11.92 4.52
N ASP A 133 -8.37 12.60 4.45
CA ASP A 133 -8.69 13.81 5.24
C ASP A 133 -7.65 14.93 4.99
N LEU A 134 -7.39 15.21 3.71
CA LEU A 134 -6.37 16.16 3.26
C LEU A 134 -6.92 17.10 2.19
N PRO A 135 -6.39 18.34 2.08
CA PRO A 135 -6.68 19.21 0.94
C PRO A 135 -6.28 18.56 -0.40
N LEU A 136 -7.09 18.80 -1.43
CA LEU A 136 -6.85 18.26 -2.78
C LEU A 136 -5.44 18.57 -3.30
N ALA A 137 -4.96 19.81 -3.08
CA ALA A 137 -3.64 20.25 -3.51
C ALA A 137 -2.53 19.37 -2.92
N VAL A 138 -2.65 18.99 -1.63
CA VAL A 138 -1.67 18.14 -0.94
C VAL A 138 -1.67 16.72 -1.54
N VAL A 139 -2.83 16.19 -1.89
CA VAL A 139 -2.91 14.87 -2.52
C VAL A 139 -2.30 14.89 -3.92
N VAL A 140 -2.55 15.92 -4.71
CA VAL A 140 -1.95 16.09 -6.04
C VAL A 140 -0.42 16.18 -5.93
N ASP A 141 0.09 16.94 -4.96
CA ASP A 141 1.52 17.05 -4.69
C ASP A 141 2.14 15.72 -4.27
N ARG A 142 1.52 15.00 -3.34
CA ARG A 142 1.95 13.65 -2.94
C ARG A 142 1.99 12.68 -4.12
N LEU A 143 1.01 12.72 -5.00
CA LEU A 143 0.97 11.89 -6.22
C LEU A 143 2.10 12.24 -7.18
N ALA A 144 2.40 13.53 -7.37
CA ALA A 144 3.52 13.97 -8.20
C ALA A 144 4.86 13.46 -7.63
N HIS A 145 5.08 13.61 -6.34
CA HIS A 145 6.27 13.11 -5.65
C HIS A 145 6.37 11.58 -5.69
N ALA A 146 5.27 10.86 -5.47
CA ALA A 146 5.25 9.40 -5.56
C ALA A 146 5.65 8.90 -6.95
N ARG A 147 5.09 9.52 -8.01
CA ARG A 147 5.42 9.19 -9.40
C ARG A 147 6.88 9.49 -9.74
N ALA A 148 7.40 10.63 -9.28
CA ALA A 148 8.80 11.00 -9.52
C ALA A 148 9.77 10.00 -8.86
N ARG A 149 9.51 9.62 -7.60
CA ARG A 149 10.32 8.62 -6.89
C ARG A 149 10.24 7.24 -7.54
N LEU A 150 9.03 6.81 -7.94
CA LEU A 150 8.85 5.53 -8.63
C LEU A 150 9.59 5.51 -9.96
N ALA A 151 9.50 6.59 -10.75
CA ALA A 151 10.23 6.73 -12.00
C ALA A 151 11.76 6.70 -11.80
N ALA A 152 12.27 7.32 -10.73
CA ALA A 152 13.69 7.26 -10.37
C ALA A 152 14.10 5.83 -10.01
N HIS A 153 13.31 5.14 -9.18
CA HIS A 153 13.55 3.74 -8.81
C HIS A 153 13.60 2.82 -10.04
N MET A 154 12.67 2.99 -10.97
CA MET A 154 12.62 2.20 -12.20
C MET A 154 13.81 2.47 -13.13
N ARG A 155 14.32 3.71 -13.19
CA ARG A 155 15.52 4.05 -13.93
C ARG A 155 16.75 3.37 -13.34
N THR A 156 16.99 3.52 -12.05
CA THR A 156 18.14 2.88 -11.37
C THR A 156 18.12 1.37 -11.50
N ALA A 157 16.95 0.75 -11.41
CA ALA A 157 16.79 -0.69 -11.61
C ALA A 157 17.10 -1.12 -13.05
N ARG A 158 16.70 -0.32 -14.04
CA ARG A 158 17.00 -0.56 -15.45
C ARG A 158 18.50 -0.42 -15.73
N ASP A 159 19.12 0.62 -15.17
CA ASP A 159 20.55 0.87 -15.35
C ASP A 159 21.38 -0.23 -14.69
N ALA A 160 20.98 -0.69 -13.50
CA ALA A 160 21.60 -1.83 -12.82
C ALA A 160 21.46 -3.14 -13.63
N ALA A 161 20.29 -3.38 -14.24
CA ALA A 161 20.07 -4.54 -15.10
C ALA A 161 20.91 -4.49 -16.39
N ALA A 162 21.10 -3.29 -16.96
CA ALA A 162 21.93 -3.08 -18.13
C ALA A 162 23.43 -3.22 -17.83
N ALA A 163 23.86 -2.88 -16.62
CA ALA A 163 25.24 -2.99 -16.16
C ALA A 163 25.66 -4.44 -15.83
N TRP A 164 24.70 -5.38 -15.74
CA TRP A 164 25.00 -6.78 -15.48
C TRP A 164 25.67 -7.38 -16.72
N PRO A 165 26.91 -7.94 -16.59
CA PRO A 165 27.62 -8.51 -17.76
C PRO A 165 26.78 -9.68 -18.32
N GLN A 166 26.40 -9.56 -19.60
CA GLN A 166 25.65 -10.59 -20.33
C GLN A 166 26.48 -11.86 -20.63
N SER A 167 27.64 -12.02 -20.05
CA SER A 167 28.59 -13.09 -20.30
C SER A 167 28.79 -14.04 -19.11
N ALA A 168 27.70 -14.57 -18.56
CA ALA A 168 27.81 -15.87 -17.89
C ALA A 168 27.52 -16.98 -18.92
N HIS A 169 28.35 -17.10 -19.94
CA HIS A 169 28.41 -18.33 -20.70
C HIS A 169 28.86 -19.45 -19.76
N LEU A 170 27.91 -20.25 -19.34
CA LEU A 170 28.20 -21.56 -18.77
C LEU A 170 29.02 -22.33 -19.78
N ARG A 171 30.33 -22.36 -19.63
CA ARG A 171 31.18 -23.34 -20.32
C ARG A 171 30.82 -24.69 -19.71
N LEU A 172 30.07 -25.49 -20.45
CA LEU A 172 30.01 -26.94 -20.18
C LEU A 172 31.43 -27.48 -20.29
N VAL A 173 31.99 -27.86 -19.17
CA VAL A 173 33.20 -28.68 -19.14
C VAL A 173 32.78 -30.08 -19.52
N LYS A 174 33.27 -30.56 -20.64
CA LYS A 174 33.14 -31.98 -21.07
C LYS A 174 34.04 -32.84 -20.25
#